data_f8c705e758b140ca4fdcd29b911ece98
#
_entry.id   f8c705e758b140ca4fdcd29b911ece98
#
_cell.length_a   1.000
_cell.length_b   1.000
_cell.length_c   1.000
_cell.angle_alpha   90.00
_cell.angle_beta   90.00
_cell.angle_gamma   90.00
#
_symmetry.space_group_name_H-M   'P 1'
#
loop_
_entity.id
_entity.type
_entity.pdbx_description
1 polymer ?
#
loop_
_entity_poly.entity_id
_entity_poly.type
_entity_poly.pdbx_seq_one_letter_code
_entity_poly.pdbx_strand_id
1 'polypeptide(L)'
;AGASIQWLRDEMRFIDSSPDSEYMARKVKDTNGCYVVPAFTGLGAPYWDQYARGTIVGITRGVNKYHIIRATLESLAYQVNDVLAAMKADSGIDLAALKVDGGASANNLLMQMQADISNAPVNRPMCVETTAMGAAYLAGLAVGYWASKEDVLQNWAIDRTFTPEITDE
;
A
#
# COMPACT_ATOMS: atom_id res chain seq x y z
N ALA A 1 -1.94 -4.94 -4.22
CA ALA A 1 -0.59 -4.42 -3.98
C ALA A 1 0.48 -5.45 -4.34
N GLY A 2 0.50 -6.64 -3.73
CA GLY A 2 1.57 -7.63 -3.90
C GLY A 2 1.81 -8.07 -5.35
N ALA A 3 0.76 -8.26 -6.13
CA ALA A 3 0.86 -8.70 -7.52
C ALA A 3 1.69 -7.77 -8.41
N SER A 4 1.63 -6.44 -8.17
CA SER A 4 2.40 -5.47 -8.97
C SER A 4 3.91 -5.58 -8.69
N ILE A 5 4.29 -5.80 -7.43
CA ILE A 5 5.69 -6.01 -7.06
C ILE A 5 6.19 -7.37 -7.55
N GLN A 6 5.36 -8.42 -7.47
CA GLN A 6 5.68 -9.73 -8.05
C GLN A 6 5.91 -9.62 -9.56
N TRP A 7 5.05 -8.88 -10.27
CA TRP A 7 5.20 -8.66 -11.70
C TRP A 7 6.52 -7.94 -12.05
N LEU A 8 6.92 -6.92 -11.28
CA LEU A 8 8.23 -6.26 -11.46
C LEU A 8 9.39 -7.23 -11.24
N ARG A 9 9.26 -8.19 -10.33
CA ARG A 9 10.29 -9.19 -10.01
C ARG A 9 10.31 -10.32 -11.04
N ASP A 10 9.17 -10.98 -11.26
CA ASP A 10 9.10 -12.27 -11.94
C ASP A 10 9.06 -12.11 -13.46
N GLU A 11 8.29 -11.15 -13.96
CA GLU A 11 8.08 -10.94 -15.40
C GLU A 11 9.00 -9.89 -15.97
N MET A 12 9.05 -8.70 -15.35
CA MET A 12 9.87 -7.59 -15.82
C MET A 12 11.35 -7.74 -15.43
N ARG A 13 11.65 -8.48 -14.38
CA ARG A 13 13.00 -8.69 -13.84
C ARG A 13 13.73 -7.37 -13.55
N PHE A 14 12.99 -6.38 -13.08
CA PHE A 14 13.54 -5.07 -12.69
C PHE A 14 14.11 -5.07 -11.28
N ILE A 15 13.67 -6.02 -10.45
CA ILE A 15 14.11 -6.26 -9.08
C ILE A 15 14.32 -7.76 -8.87
N ASP A 16 15.19 -8.14 -7.95
CA ASP A 16 15.46 -9.54 -7.61
C ASP A 16 14.59 -10.01 -6.43
N SER A 17 14.24 -9.08 -5.54
CA SER A 17 13.39 -9.33 -4.39
C SER A 17 12.40 -8.19 -4.17
N SER A 18 11.31 -8.44 -3.45
CA SER A 18 10.30 -7.40 -3.17
C SER A 18 10.86 -6.19 -2.40
N PRO A 19 11.74 -6.35 -1.40
CA PRO A 19 12.40 -5.22 -0.71
C PRO A 19 13.21 -4.31 -1.63
N ASP A 20 13.78 -4.83 -2.73
CA ASP A 20 14.55 -4.02 -3.67
C ASP A 20 13.74 -2.91 -4.31
N SER A 21 12.41 -3.05 -4.35
CA SER A 21 11.52 -2.03 -4.90
C SER A 21 11.68 -0.68 -4.20
N GLU A 22 11.87 -0.66 -2.89
CA GLU A 22 12.11 0.57 -2.14
C GLU A 22 13.46 1.20 -2.53
N TYR A 23 14.53 0.41 -2.47
CA TYR A 23 15.88 0.87 -2.79
C TYR A 23 15.97 1.40 -4.23
N MET A 24 15.39 0.66 -5.18
CA MET A 24 15.41 1.05 -6.59
C MET A 24 14.58 2.30 -6.88
N ALA A 25 13.39 2.43 -6.27
CA ALA A 25 12.55 3.61 -6.43
C ALA A 25 13.21 4.88 -5.86
N ARG A 26 14.02 4.76 -4.80
CA ARG A 26 14.77 5.88 -4.21
C ARG A 26 15.92 6.40 -5.06
N LYS A 27 16.28 5.70 -6.16
CA LYS A 27 17.33 6.18 -7.10
C LYS A 27 16.87 7.33 -7.98
N VAL A 28 15.58 7.63 -8.00
CA VAL A 28 14.98 8.76 -8.73
C VAL A 28 14.15 9.61 -7.78
N LYS A 29 14.07 10.90 -8.06
CA LYS A 29 13.32 11.86 -7.24
C LYS A 29 11.79 11.66 -7.39
N ASP A 30 11.36 11.43 -8.63
CA ASP A 30 9.97 11.38 -9.07
C ASP A 30 9.83 10.32 -10.18
N THR A 31 8.66 10.22 -10.77
CA THR A 31 8.37 9.27 -11.85
C THR A 31 8.73 9.81 -13.23
N ASN A 32 9.23 11.05 -13.33
CA ASN A 32 9.50 11.74 -14.59
C ASN A 32 8.29 11.74 -15.56
N GLY A 33 7.08 11.91 -14.99
CA GLY A 33 5.82 11.90 -15.72
C GLY A 33 5.35 10.52 -16.17
N CYS A 34 6.01 9.44 -15.73
CA CYS A 34 5.58 8.07 -15.99
C CYS A 34 4.55 7.64 -14.94
N TYR A 35 3.44 7.05 -15.39
CA TYR A 35 2.40 6.50 -14.51
C TYR A 35 2.09 5.05 -14.88
N VAL A 36 1.78 4.25 -13.88
CA VAL A 36 1.41 2.84 -14.03
C VAL A 36 0.00 2.64 -13.49
N VAL A 37 -0.84 1.99 -14.27
CA VAL A 37 -2.16 1.49 -13.84
C VAL A 37 -2.10 -0.03 -13.80
N PRO A 38 -1.99 -0.68 -12.63
CA PRO A 38 -1.77 -2.12 -12.53
C PRO A 38 -3.08 -2.92 -12.58
N ALA A 39 -3.88 -2.73 -13.63
CA ALA A 39 -5.15 -3.42 -13.82
C ALA A 39 -4.96 -4.80 -14.46
N PHE A 40 -4.18 -5.70 -13.85
CA PHE A 40 -3.86 -7.03 -14.42
C PHE A 40 -5.10 -7.91 -14.64
N THR A 41 -6.08 -7.81 -13.75
CA THR A 41 -7.33 -8.57 -13.79
C THR A 41 -8.56 -7.65 -13.80
N GLY A 42 -8.40 -6.43 -14.29
CA GLY A 42 -9.40 -5.37 -14.24
C GLY A 42 -9.19 -4.43 -13.05
N LEU A 43 -10.08 -3.46 -12.94
CA LEU A 43 -10.16 -2.51 -11.83
C LEU A 43 -11.32 -2.91 -10.92
N GLY A 44 -11.04 -3.01 -9.62
CA GLY A 44 -12.04 -3.20 -8.59
C GLY A 44 -12.72 -1.88 -8.20
N ALA A 45 -13.12 -1.77 -6.92
CA ALA A 45 -13.70 -0.53 -6.39
C ALA A 45 -12.74 0.66 -6.56
N PRO A 46 -13.25 1.86 -6.86
CA PRO A 46 -14.64 2.21 -7.13
C PRO A 46 -15.08 2.03 -8.58
N TYR A 47 -14.18 1.62 -9.47
CA TYR A 47 -14.40 1.63 -10.93
C TYR A 47 -15.21 0.45 -11.46
N TRP A 48 -15.01 -0.75 -10.89
CA TRP A 48 -15.70 -2.00 -11.25
C TRP A 48 -15.60 -2.35 -12.75
N ASP A 49 -14.43 -2.08 -13.37
CA ASP A 49 -14.15 -2.40 -14.77
C ASP A 49 -13.29 -3.67 -14.88
N GLN A 50 -13.95 -4.80 -15.15
CA GLN A 50 -13.28 -6.09 -15.33
C GLN A 50 -12.51 -6.22 -16.65
N TYR A 51 -12.72 -5.32 -17.61
CA TYR A 51 -12.07 -5.34 -18.92
C TYR A 51 -10.82 -4.45 -18.97
N ALA A 52 -10.66 -3.54 -18.02
CA ALA A 52 -9.44 -2.74 -17.91
C ALA A 52 -8.19 -3.64 -17.82
N ARG A 53 -7.10 -3.18 -18.40
CA ARG A 53 -5.79 -3.87 -18.34
C ARG A 53 -4.71 -2.91 -17.92
N GLY A 54 -3.61 -3.48 -17.41
CA GLY A 54 -2.45 -2.72 -17.01
C GLY A 54 -1.94 -1.81 -18.11
N THR A 55 -1.60 -0.58 -17.74
CA THR A 55 -1.18 0.46 -18.69
C THR A 55 -0.01 1.24 -18.10
N ILE A 56 0.97 1.57 -18.92
CA ILE A 56 2.07 2.48 -18.57
C ILE A 56 1.99 3.66 -19.55
N VAL A 57 1.88 4.87 -19.00
CA VAL A 57 1.80 6.10 -19.80
C VAL A 57 2.93 7.06 -19.43
N GLY A 58 3.21 8.05 -20.29
CA GLY A 58 4.23 9.07 -20.04
C GLY A 58 5.66 8.59 -20.27
N ILE A 59 5.87 7.50 -21.00
CA ILE A 59 7.21 6.99 -21.32
C ILE A 59 7.88 7.94 -22.31
N THR A 60 8.99 8.51 -21.89
CA THR A 60 9.91 9.30 -22.73
C THR A 60 11.29 8.64 -22.73
N ARG A 61 12.23 9.15 -23.55
CA ARG A 61 13.62 8.67 -23.55
C ARG A 61 14.31 8.83 -22.18
N GLY A 62 13.83 9.71 -21.31
CA GLY A 62 14.36 9.94 -19.97
C GLY A 62 13.84 8.95 -18.93
N VAL A 63 12.78 8.19 -19.25
CA VAL A 63 12.21 7.20 -18.32
C VAL A 63 13.06 5.92 -18.35
N ASN A 64 13.43 5.43 -17.18
CA ASN A 64 14.17 4.18 -17.02
C ASN A 64 13.45 3.26 -16.01
N LYS A 65 14.01 2.08 -15.74
CA LYS A 65 13.40 1.08 -14.85
C LYS A 65 13.10 1.63 -13.44
N TYR A 66 13.91 2.55 -12.92
CA TYR A 66 13.72 3.12 -11.58
C TYR A 66 12.47 4.00 -11.51
N HIS A 67 12.19 4.75 -12.58
CA HIS A 67 10.97 5.54 -12.71
C HIS A 67 9.74 4.63 -12.77
N ILE A 68 9.82 3.51 -13.52
CA ILE A 68 8.72 2.53 -13.62
C ILE A 68 8.46 1.85 -12.27
N ILE A 69 9.53 1.45 -11.55
CA ILE A 69 9.39 0.87 -10.21
C ILE A 69 8.74 1.88 -9.25
N ARG A 70 9.20 3.14 -9.27
CA ARG A 70 8.61 4.20 -8.45
C ARG A 70 7.15 4.46 -8.81
N ALA A 71 6.83 4.59 -10.09
CA ALA A 71 5.46 4.77 -10.57
C ALA A 71 4.54 3.58 -10.18
N THR A 72 5.09 2.36 -10.14
CA THR A 72 4.36 1.19 -9.64
C THR A 72 4.05 1.31 -8.16
N LEU A 73 4.99 1.76 -7.32
CA LEU A 73 4.72 2.01 -5.90
C LEU A 73 3.68 3.12 -5.70
N GLU A 74 3.82 4.23 -6.40
CA GLU A 74 2.85 5.33 -6.36
C GLU A 74 1.46 4.90 -6.80
N SER A 75 1.36 4.03 -7.82
CA SER A 75 0.07 3.51 -8.28
C SER A 75 -0.70 2.73 -7.20
N LEU A 76 0.01 2.03 -6.31
CA LEU A 76 -0.62 1.33 -5.18
C LEU A 76 -1.22 2.34 -4.19
N ALA A 77 -0.51 3.42 -3.90
CA ALA A 77 -1.00 4.46 -3.01
C ALA A 77 -2.20 5.22 -3.61
N TYR A 78 -2.17 5.52 -4.92
CA TYR A 78 -3.31 6.11 -5.63
C TYR A 78 -4.55 5.23 -5.59
N GLN A 79 -4.42 3.93 -5.89
CA GLN A 79 -5.56 3.00 -5.85
C GLN A 79 -6.16 2.86 -4.45
N VAL A 80 -5.34 2.86 -3.41
CA VAL A 80 -5.84 2.86 -2.02
C VAL A 80 -6.58 4.16 -1.74
N ASN A 81 -6.03 5.31 -2.19
CA ASN A 81 -6.69 6.60 -2.00
C ASN A 81 -8.05 6.70 -2.71
N ASP A 82 -8.19 6.13 -3.91
CA ASP A 82 -9.48 6.07 -4.62
C ASP A 82 -10.54 5.31 -3.81
N VAL A 83 -10.15 4.19 -3.19
CA VAL A 83 -11.04 3.43 -2.31
C VAL A 83 -11.39 4.22 -1.05
N LEU A 84 -10.40 4.89 -0.43
CA LEU A 84 -10.64 5.72 0.76
C LEU A 84 -11.58 6.89 0.46
N ALA A 85 -11.43 7.52 -0.71
CA ALA A 85 -12.32 8.58 -1.17
C ALA A 85 -13.76 8.09 -1.36
N ALA A 86 -13.93 6.90 -1.96
CA ALA A 86 -15.25 6.28 -2.10
C ALA A 86 -15.86 5.93 -0.74
N MET A 87 -15.08 5.35 0.18
CA MET A 87 -15.54 5.05 1.54
C MET A 87 -15.96 6.30 2.31
N LYS A 88 -15.20 7.39 2.16
CA LYS A 88 -15.56 8.69 2.76
C LYS A 88 -16.87 9.23 2.18
N ALA A 89 -17.03 9.15 0.85
CA ALA A 89 -18.26 9.59 0.18
C ALA A 89 -19.49 8.81 0.64
N ASP A 90 -19.35 7.50 0.84
CA ASP A 90 -20.45 6.63 1.27
C ASP A 90 -20.77 6.76 2.77
N SER A 91 -19.77 6.90 3.63
CA SER A 91 -19.95 6.92 5.08
C SER A 91 -20.10 8.32 5.68
N GLY A 92 -19.59 9.36 5.00
CA GLY A 92 -19.47 10.72 5.54
C GLY A 92 -18.43 10.85 6.66
N ILE A 93 -17.61 9.82 6.91
CA ILE A 93 -16.62 9.80 7.99
C ILE A 93 -15.24 10.16 7.45
N ASP A 94 -14.58 11.11 8.09
CA ASP A 94 -13.21 11.47 7.78
C ASP A 94 -12.22 10.42 8.32
N LEU A 95 -11.19 10.14 7.52
CA LEU A 95 -10.13 9.22 7.91
C LEU A 95 -9.21 9.87 8.95
N ALA A 96 -9.28 9.41 10.20
CA ALA A 96 -8.38 9.89 11.26
C ALA A 96 -6.95 9.34 11.11
N ALA A 97 -6.82 8.09 10.71
CA ALA A 97 -5.54 7.41 10.42
C ALA A 97 -5.79 6.13 9.64
N LEU A 98 -4.87 5.77 8.76
CA LEU A 98 -4.89 4.51 8.02
C LEU A 98 -4.03 3.48 8.76
N LYS A 99 -4.62 2.37 9.17
CA LYS A 99 -3.88 1.20 9.69
C LYS A 99 -3.54 0.28 8.52
N VAL A 100 -2.29 -0.10 8.43
CA VAL A 100 -1.76 -0.92 7.34
C VAL A 100 -1.20 -2.23 7.84
N ASP A 101 -1.20 -3.26 6.99
CA ASP A 101 -0.64 -4.57 7.28
C ASP A 101 -0.13 -5.29 6.02
N GLY A 102 0.36 -6.51 6.19
CA GLY A 102 0.90 -7.34 5.13
C GLY A 102 2.29 -6.93 4.66
N GLY A 103 2.92 -7.76 3.83
CA GLY A 103 4.31 -7.60 3.40
C GLY A 103 4.63 -6.26 2.72
N ALA A 104 3.68 -5.66 2.00
CA ALA A 104 3.88 -4.37 1.36
C ALA A 104 4.06 -3.22 2.36
N SER A 105 3.50 -3.32 3.56
CA SER A 105 3.63 -2.31 4.60
C SER A 105 5.04 -2.18 5.18
N ALA A 106 5.91 -3.16 4.95
CA ALA A 106 7.32 -3.10 5.32
C ALA A 106 8.11 -2.06 4.50
N ASN A 107 7.63 -1.68 3.32
CA ASN A 107 8.26 -0.68 2.45
C ASN A 107 7.98 0.73 2.99
N ASN A 108 9.01 1.39 3.56
CA ASN A 108 8.87 2.71 4.16
C ASN A 108 8.55 3.80 3.13
N LEU A 109 9.08 3.69 1.90
CA LEU A 109 8.78 4.65 0.85
C LEU A 109 7.30 4.58 0.44
N LEU A 110 6.76 3.36 0.27
CA LEU A 110 5.34 3.18 -0.04
C LEU A 110 4.46 3.71 1.09
N MET A 111 4.83 3.49 2.35
CA MET A 111 4.06 3.98 3.50
C MET A 111 4.06 5.51 3.57
N GLN A 112 5.19 6.16 3.27
CA GLN A 112 5.27 7.61 3.18
C GLN A 112 4.42 8.14 2.01
N MET A 113 4.56 7.56 0.81
CA MET A 113 3.71 7.90 -0.35
C MET A 113 2.22 7.76 -0.02
N GLN A 114 1.84 6.72 0.72
CA GLN A 114 0.45 6.54 1.13
C GLN A 114 -0.01 7.62 2.09
N ALA A 115 0.81 8.00 3.07
CA ALA A 115 0.48 9.10 3.98
C ALA A 115 0.32 10.42 3.22
N ASP A 116 1.26 10.72 2.32
CA ASP A 116 1.26 11.92 1.51
C ASP A 116 0.02 12.00 0.59
N ILE A 117 -0.25 10.92 -0.17
CA ILE A 117 -1.36 10.89 -1.15
C ILE A 117 -2.73 10.89 -0.47
N SER A 118 -2.88 10.18 0.64
CA SER A 118 -4.17 10.16 1.37
C SER A 118 -4.34 11.33 2.33
N ASN A 119 -3.32 12.17 2.48
CA ASN A 119 -3.26 13.28 3.44
C ASN A 119 -3.73 12.86 4.84
N ALA A 120 -3.29 11.68 5.29
CA ALA A 120 -3.66 11.09 6.57
C ALA A 120 -2.50 10.28 7.16
N PRO A 121 -2.37 10.23 8.49
CA PRO A 121 -1.36 9.41 9.15
C PRO A 121 -1.53 7.92 8.79
N VAL A 122 -0.42 7.24 8.52
CA VAL A 122 -0.37 5.78 8.28
C VAL A 122 0.31 5.10 9.45
N ASN A 123 -0.41 4.23 10.13
CA ASN A 123 0.07 3.49 11.30
C ASN A 123 0.42 2.05 10.91
N ARG A 124 1.71 1.71 10.97
CA ARG A 124 2.19 0.35 10.77
C ARG A 124 2.35 -0.37 12.11
N PRO A 125 1.78 -1.57 12.29
CA PRO A 125 1.97 -2.35 13.50
C PRO A 125 3.35 -3.03 13.52
N MET A 126 3.81 -3.41 14.73
CA MET A 126 5.03 -4.20 14.89
C MET A 126 4.93 -5.56 14.22
N CYS A 127 3.79 -6.21 14.29
CA CYS A 127 3.51 -7.43 13.56
C CYS A 127 2.69 -7.11 12.32
N VAL A 128 3.28 -7.28 11.14
CA VAL A 128 2.60 -7.00 9.85
C VAL A 128 1.76 -8.18 9.34
N GLU A 129 1.89 -9.36 9.95
CA GLU A 129 1.10 -10.57 9.62
C GLU A 129 -0.21 -10.61 10.41
N THR A 130 -1.01 -9.55 10.29
CA THR A 130 -2.22 -9.35 11.10
C THR A 130 -3.32 -10.36 10.80
N THR A 131 -3.37 -10.94 9.61
CA THR A 131 -4.32 -12.00 9.26
C THR A 131 -4.10 -13.25 10.10
N ALA A 132 -2.85 -13.71 10.21
CA ALA A 132 -2.50 -14.87 11.05
C ALA A 132 -2.72 -14.55 12.55
N MET A 133 -2.34 -13.34 12.97
CA MET A 133 -2.58 -12.88 14.34
C MET A 133 -4.07 -12.81 14.67
N GLY A 134 -4.90 -12.34 13.75
CA GLY A 134 -6.35 -12.28 13.93
C GLY A 134 -6.95 -13.67 14.16
N ALA A 135 -6.54 -14.67 13.38
CA ALA A 135 -6.95 -16.05 13.57
C ALA A 135 -6.50 -16.59 14.96
N ALA A 136 -5.25 -16.30 15.36
CA ALA A 136 -4.73 -16.69 16.67
C ALA A 136 -5.51 -16.03 17.83
N TYR A 137 -5.86 -14.75 17.68
CA TYR A 137 -6.65 -14.03 18.67
C TYR A 137 -8.06 -14.63 18.84
N LEU A 138 -8.73 -14.94 17.72
CA LEU A 138 -10.05 -15.58 17.78
C LEU A 138 -9.97 -16.97 18.43
N ALA A 139 -8.97 -17.77 18.07
CA ALA A 139 -8.75 -19.07 18.69
C ALA A 139 -8.47 -18.94 20.19
N GLY A 140 -7.60 -18.01 20.59
CA GLY A 140 -7.27 -17.76 22.00
C GLY A 140 -8.46 -17.31 22.84
N LEU A 141 -9.32 -16.44 22.28
CA LEU A 141 -10.58 -16.06 22.94
C LEU A 141 -11.51 -17.26 23.08
N ALA A 142 -11.62 -18.11 22.05
CA ALA A 142 -12.50 -19.29 22.08
C ALA A 142 -12.10 -20.31 23.15
N VAL A 143 -10.81 -20.49 23.40
CA VAL A 143 -10.29 -21.43 24.43
C VAL A 143 -10.02 -20.77 25.78
N GLY A 144 -10.33 -19.47 25.94
CA GLY A 144 -10.15 -18.74 27.20
C GLY A 144 -8.71 -18.36 27.53
N TYR A 145 -7.80 -18.32 26.53
CA TYR A 145 -6.44 -17.82 26.73
C TYR A 145 -6.44 -16.31 26.99
N TRP A 146 -7.28 -15.54 26.28
CA TRP A 146 -7.63 -14.16 26.60
C TRP A 146 -9.07 -14.11 27.10
N ALA A 147 -9.31 -13.33 28.13
CA ALA A 147 -10.63 -13.22 28.72
C ALA A 147 -11.56 -12.31 27.92
N SER A 148 -11.01 -11.33 27.19
CA SER A 148 -11.78 -10.31 26.47
C SER A 148 -11.06 -9.82 25.21
N LYS A 149 -11.79 -9.09 24.36
CA LYS A 149 -11.21 -8.38 23.20
C LYS A 149 -10.26 -7.27 23.65
N GLU A 150 -10.52 -6.66 24.78
CA GLU A 150 -9.70 -5.61 25.39
C GLU A 150 -8.31 -6.15 25.75
N ASP A 151 -8.23 -7.38 26.25
CA ASP A 151 -6.94 -8.04 26.52
C ASP A 151 -6.15 -8.29 25.25
N VAL A 152 -6.83 -8.64 24.15
CA VAL A 152 -6.22 -8.80 22.83
C VAL A 152 -5.67 -7.47 22.31
N LEU A 153 -6.39 -6.36 22.48
CA LEU A 153 -5.96 -5.04 22.03
C LEU A 153 -4.65 -4.57 22.65
N GLN A 154 -4.32 -5.04 23.88
CA GLN A 154 -3.05 -4.73 24.54
C GLN A 154 -1.82 -5.33 23.80
N ASN A 155 -2.04 -6.34 22.97
CA ASN A 155 -0.97 -6.95 22.17
C ASN A 155 -0.71 -6.21 20.85
N TRP A 156 -1.54 -5.22 20.49
CA TRP A 156 -1.34 -4.43 19.30
C TRP A 156 -0.47 -3.22 19.63
N ALA A 157 0.68 -3.13 18.99
CA ALA A 157 1.61 -2.03 19.16
C ALA A 157 1.98 -1.44 17.80
N ILE A 158 2.12 -0.11 17.75
CA ILE A 158 2.59 0.62 16.57
C ILE A 158 4.11 0.50 16.50
N ASP A 159 4.64 0.06 15.35
CA ASP A 159 6.05 0.14 15.00
C ASP A 159 6.40 1.58 14.59
N ARG A 160 5.64 2.11 13.63
CA ARG A 160 5.89 3.44 13.08
C ARG A 160 4.61 4.10 12.57
N THR A 161 4.52 5.42 12.80
CA THR A 161 3.54 6.31 12.16
C THR A 161 4.24 7.14 11.08
N PHE A 162 3.69 7.14 9.88
CA PHE A 162 4.11 8.02 8.77
C PHE A 162 3.09 9.14 8.69
N THR A 163 3.54 10.39 8.75
CA THR A 163 2.70 11.58 8.63
C THR A 163 2.89 12.20 7.26
N PRO A 164 1.86 12.86 6.70
CA PRO A 164 1.99 13.59 5.44
C PRO A 164 3.12 14.62 5.52
N GLU A 165 4.00 14.65 4.51
CA GLU A 165 5.16 15.56 4.41
C GLU A 165 5.06 16.49 3.21
N ILE A 166 4.17 16.19 2.24
CA ILE A 166 3.89 17.06 1.10
C ILE A 166 2.63 17.89 1.35
N THR A 167 2.62 19.12 0.83
CA THR A 167 1.45 19.98 0.82
C THR A 167 0.61 19.73 -0.42
N ASP A 168 -0.67 20.12 -0.41
CA ASP A 168 -1.62 19.96 -1.52
C ASP A 168 -1.30 20.88 -2.75
N GLU A 169 -0.06 21.36 -2.90
CA GLU A 169 0.38 22.17 -4.04
C GLU A 169 0.89 21.35 -5.22
#